data_ef4b9dc93ce8ca1c38fc2a36b27e5341
#
_entry.id   ef4b9dc93ce8ca1c38fc2a36b27e5341
#
_cell.length_a   1.000
_cell.length_b   1.000
_cell.length_c   1.000
_cell.angle_alpha   90.00
_cell.angle_beta   90.00
_cell.angle_gamma   90.00
#
_symmetry.space_group_name_H-M   'P 1'
#
loop_
_entity.id
_entity.type
_entity.pdbx_description
1 polymer ?
#
loop_
_entity_poly.entity_id
_entity_poly.type
_entity_poly.pdbx_seq_one_letter_code
_entity_poly.pdbx_strand_id
1 'polypeptide(L)'
;MSGCKLPIEKMIERCEALRPGTPAEELLLGRLLNAAQHRFAETKTRSLAEEGLSETLFHALIVLLTAEEGIQPSELSLMLGASRTSGTRIADELETRGWVCRQGVAEDRRCHRLMLTEQGQAFLTDMLPRQRNRLREIWQPFSSEEREQFMRLLRKVLEVMPE
;
A
#
# COMPACT_ATOMS: atom_id res chain seq x y z
N MET A 1 -4.97 -28.36 -12.82
CA MET A 1 -3.52 -28.18 -12.66
C MET A 1 -3.16 -28.62 -11.24
N SER A 2 -2.43 -29.72 -11.10
CA SER A 2 -2.00 -30.23 -9.79
C SER A 2 -0.88 -29.32 -9.28
N GLY A 3 -1.23 -28.33 -8.48
CA GLY A 3 -0.28 -27.40 -7.90
C GLY A 3 0.67 -28.13 -6.95
N CYS A 4 1.95 -27.95 -7.13
CA CYS A 4 2.95 -28.43 -6.18
C CYS A 4 2.61 -27.83 -4.80
N LYS A 5 2.30 -28.66 -3.82
CA LYS A 5 1.99 -28.22 -2.45
C LYS A 5 3.16 -27.39 -1.90
N LEU A 6 2.82 -26.25 -1.33
CA LEU A 6 3.80 -25.39 -0.65
C LEU A 6 4.45 -26.15 0.54
N PRO A 7 5.70 -25.85 0.90
CA PRO A 7 6.34 -26.47 2.07
C PRO A 7 5.51 -26.38 3.35
N ILE A 8 4.75 -25.31 3.52
CA ILE A 8 3.88 -25.09 4.68
C ILE A 8 2.68 -26.04 4.70
N GLU A 9 2.11 -26.40 3.54
CA GLU A 9 1.01 -27.36 3.46
C GLU A 9 1.45 -28.75 3.92
N LYS A 10 2.63 -29.18 3.48
CA LYS A 10 3.24 -30.45 3.93
C LYS A 10 3.52 -30.46 5.43
N MET A 11 3.93 -29.33 5.99
CA MET A 11 4.19 -29.20 7.44
C MET A 11 2.87 -29.32 8.24
N ILE A 12 1.80 -28.67 7.80
CA ILE A 12 0.49 -28.72 8.46
C ILE A 12 -0.08 -30.15 8.41
N GLU A 13 -0.04 -30.80 7.24
CA GLU A 13 -0.45 -32.22 7.09
C GLU A 13 0.31 -33.14 8.05
N ARG A 14 1.60 -32.89 8.23
CA ARG A 14 2.41 -33.69 9.19
C ARG A 14 2.02 -33.39 10.63
N CYS A 15 1.72 -32.13 10.97
CA CYS A 15 1.21 -31.76 12.29
C CYS A 15 -0.11 -32.45 12.61
N GLU A 16 -1.05 -32.49 11.66
CA GLU A 16 -2.34 -33.16 11.82
C GLU A 16 -2.16 -34.67 12.00
N ALA A 17 -1.26 -35.30 11.22
CA ALA A 17 -0.95 -36.71 11.37
C ALA A 17 -0.33 -37.05 12.74
N LEU A 18 0.47 -36.15 13.31
CA LEU A 18 1.09 -36.34 14.64
C LEU A 18 0.16 -35.96 15.80
N ARG A 19 -0.76 -35.04 15.58
CA ARG A 19 -1.71 -34.50 16.56
C ARG A 19 -3.09 -34.38 15.94
N PRO A 20 -3.87 -35.47 15.89
CA PRO A 20 -5.25 -35.45 15.40
C PRO A 20 -6.09 -34.40 16.13
N GLY A 21 -6.90 -33.64 15.38
CA GLY A 21 -7.68 -32.49 15.89
C GLY A 21 -6.95 -31.15 15.75
N THR A 22 -5.80 -31.11 15.10
CA THR A 22 -5.18 -29.84 14.66
C THR A 22 -6.12 -29.15 13.66
N PRO A 23 -6.46 -27.85 13.82
CA PRO A 23 -7.29 -27.10 12.88
C PRO A 23 -6.50 -26.78 11.59
N ALA A 24 -6.25 -27.84 10.79
CA ALA A 24 -5.30 -27.79 9.66
C ALA A 24 -5.75 -26.80 8.57
N GLU A 25 -7.07 -26.75 8.29
CA GLU A 25 -7.64 -25.85 7.29
C GLU A 25 -7.49 -24.39 7.71
N GLU A 26 -7.84 -24.07 8.95
CA GLU A 26 -7.76 -22.71 9.50
C GLU A 26 -6.31 -22.23 9.59
N LEU A 27 -5.39 -23.11 9.98
CA LEU A 27 -3.95 -22.82 9.98
C LEU A 27 -3.45 -22.54 8.56
N LEU A 28 -3.89 -23.34 7.58
CA LEU A 28 -3.50 -23.14 6.19
C LEU A 28 -4.03 -21.82 5.63
N LEU A 29 -5.30 -21.49 5.87
CA LEU A 29 -5.90 -20.22 5.46
C LEU A 29 -5.12 -19.03 6.02
N GLY A 30 -4.82 -19.03 7.32
CA GLY A 30 -4.03 -17.97 7.94
C GLY A 30 -2.62 -17.85 7.36
N ARG A 31 -1.96 -18.99 7.07
CA ARG A 31 -0.62 -19.01 6.48
C ARG A 31 -0.60 -18.54 5.03
N LEU A 32 -1.60 -18.93 4.23
CA LEU A 32 -1.72 -18.46 2.85
C LEU A 32 -2.00 -16.96 2.81
N LEU A 33 -2.86 -16.45 3.68
CA LEU A 33 -3.14 -15.02 3.79
C LEU A 33 -1.87 -14.22 4.15
N ASN A 34 -1.14 -14.66 5.16
CA ASN A 34 0.13 -14.02 5.56
C ASN A 34 1.18 -14.08 4.44
N ALA A 35 1.32 -15.21 3.76
CA ALA A 35 2.27 -15.35 2.66
C ALA A 35 1.90 -14.46 1.46
N ALA A 36 0.61 -14.36 1.14
CA ALA A 36 0.12 -13.49 0.07
C ALA A 36 0.37 -12.01 0.42
N GLN A 37 0.02 -11.59 1.63
CA GLN A 37 0.24 -10.22 2.13
C GLN A 37 1.72 -9.85 2.10
N HIS A 38 2.60 -10.72 2.59
CA HIS A 38 4.04 -10.48 2.60
C HIS A 38 4.61 -10.31 1.19
N ARG A 39 4.30 -11.24 0.27
CA ARG A 39 4.76 -11.15 -1.12
C ARG A 39 4.21 -9.93 -1.85
N PHE A 40 2.96 -9.56 -1.59
CA PHE A 40 2.35 -8.37 -2.16
C PHE A 40 3.04 -7.10 -1.67
N ALA A 41 3.30 -7.00 -0.35
CA ALA A 41 4.02 -5.89 0.27
C ALA A 41 5.46 -5.78 -0.27
N GLU A 42 6.20 -6.89 -0.37
CA GLU A 42 7.56 -6.90 -0.94
C GLU A 42 7.58 -6.44 -2.40
N THR A 43 6.62 -6.92 -3.21
CA THR A 43 6.51 -6.53 -4.62
C THR A 43 6.23 -5.04 -4.75
N LYS A 44 5.33 -4.49 -3.93
CA LYS A 44 5.02 -3.05 -3.87
C LYS A 44 6.25 -2.25 -3.46
N THR A 45 6.91 -2.64 -2.36
CA THR A 45 8.10 -1.95 -1.84
C THR A 45 9.22 -1.93 -2.87
N ARG A 46 9.52 -3.06 -3.51
CA ARG A 46 10.53 -3.14 -4.56
C ARG A 46 10.20 -2.24 -5.73
N SER A 47 8.96 -2.28 -6.19
CA SER A 47 8.46 -1.45 -7.28
C SER A 47 8.60 0.05 -7.00
N LEU A 48 8.32 0.50 -5.79
CA LEU A 48 8.48 1.89 -5.39
C LEU A 48 9.96 2.27 -5.21
N ALA A 49 10.78 1.35 -4.70
CA ALA A 49 12.22 1.58 -4.54
C ALA A 49 12.94 1.80 -5.87
N GLU A 50 12.50 1.14 -6.96
CA GLU A 50 13.01 1.38 -8.31
C GLU A 50 12.74 2.81 -8.81
N GLU A 51 11.69 3.45 -8.31
CA GLU A 51 11.36 4.87 -8.55
C GLU A 51 11.99 5.81 -7.50
N GLY A 52 12.82 5.30 -6.59
CA GLY A 52 13.42 6.06 -5.50
C GLY A 52 12.43 6.48 -4.42
N LEU A 53 11.31 5.78 -4.28
CA LEU A 53 10.24 6.08 -3.31
C LEU A 53 10.17 5.05 -2.18
N SER A 54 9.87 5.55 -0.98
CA SER A 54 9.27 4.74 0.07
C SER A 54 7.74 4.69 -0.11
N GLU A 55 7.09 3.73 0.52
CA GLU A 55 5.62 3.63 0.52
C GLU A 55 4.96 4.89 1.09
N THR A 56 5.53 5.45 2.15
CA THR A 56 5.03 6.67 2.78
C THR A 56 5.14 7.89 1.87
N LEU A 57 6.26 8.07 1.15
CA LEU A 57 6.41 9.15 0.17
C LEU A 57 5.45 9.00 -0.99
N PHE A 58 5.23 7.77 -1.47
CA PHE A 58 4.25 7.50 -2.51
C PHE A 58 2.84 7.86 -2.06
N HIS A 59 2.42 7.44 -0.86
CA HIS A 59 1.11 7.78 -0.32
C HIS A 59 0.95 9.30 -0.14
N ALA A 60 1.99 9.99 0.34
CA ALA A 60 1.98 11.44 0.46
C ALA A 60 1.76 12.14 -0.90
N LEU A 61 2.45 11.68 -1.95
CA LEU A 61 2.26 12.20 -3.30
C LEU A 61 0.84 11.95 -3.83
N ILE A 62 0.25 10.76 -3.55
CA ILE A 62 -1.14 10.46 -3.94
C ILE A 62 -2.14 11.38 -3.20
N VAL A 63 -1.94 11.61 -1.90
CA VAL A 63 -2.76 12.55 -1.12
C VAL A 63 -2.68 13.95 -1.73
N LEU A 64 -1.48 14.42 -2.03
CA LEU A 64 -1.25 15.73 -2.64
C LEU A 64 -1.84 15.85 -4.06
N LEU A 65 -1.81 14.76 -4.83
CA LEU A 65 -2.42 14.71 -6.16
C LEU A 65 -3.94 14.92 -6.12
N THR A 66 -4.60 14.47 -5.04
CA THR A 66 -6.05 14.61 -4.85
C THR A 66 -6.46 15.91 -4.17
N ALA A 67 -5.50 16.67 -3.65
CA ALA A 67 -5.74 17.93 -2.94
C ALA A 67 -5.48 19.13 -3.88
N GLU A 68 -6.48 19.47 -4.70
CA GLU A 68 -6.37 20.53 -5.72
C GLU A 68 -5.94 21.89 -5.14
N GLU A 69 -6.45 22.23 -3.96
CA GLU A 69 -6.11 23.49 -3.26
C GLU A 69 -4.90 23.37 -2.31
N GLY A 70 -4.20 22.22 -2.37
CA GLY A 70 -3.14 21.90 -1.43
C GLY A 70 -3.66 21.48 -0.04
N ILE A 71 -2.78 20.96 0.79
CA ILE A 71 -3.10 20.39 2.10
C ILE A 71 -2.13 20.92 3.16
N GLN A 72 -2.62 21.13 4.38
CA GLN A 72 -1.74 21.50 5.48
C GLN A 72 -0.84 20.32 5.90
N PRO A 73 0.40 20.54 6.37
CA PRO A 73 1.26 19.47 6.85
C PRO A 73 0.65 18.62 7.97
N SER A 74 -0.20 19.22 8.80
CA SER A 74 -0.94 18.52 9.87
C SER A 74 -2.00 17.58 9.30
N GLU A 75 -2.71 18.00 8.27
CA GLU A 75 -3.72 17.18 7.57
C GLU A 75 -3.05 16.04 6.81
N LEU A 76 -1.92 16.31 6.14
CA LEU A 76 -1.11 15.26 5.50
C LEU A 76 -0.69 14.19 6.52
N SER A 77 -0.21 14.60 7.70
CA SER A 77 0.16 13.68 8.77
C SER A 77 -1.01 12.79 9.20
N LEU A 78 -2.19 13.39 9.36
CA LEU A 78 -3.42 12.66 9.74
C LEU A 78 -3.81 11.64 8.67
N MET A 79 -3.81 12.04 7.39
CA MET A 79 -4.17 11.16 6.27
C MET A 79 -3.18 10.00 6.09
N LEU A 80 -1.92 10.20 6.47
CA LEU A 80 -0.90 9.16 6.45
C LEU A 80 -0.87 8.29 7.71
N GLY A 81 -1.69 8.57 8.72
CA GLY A 81 -1.63 7.90 10.02
C GLY A 81 -0.27 8.12 10.71
N ALA A 82 0.41 9.23 10.42
CA ALA A 82 1.76 9.52 10.89
C ALA A 82 1.76 10.58 12.00
N SER A 83 2.83 10.61 12.81
CA SER A 83 3.02 11.71 13.76
C SER A 83 3.28 13.04 13.03
N ARG A 84 3.01 14.17 13.68
CA ARG A 84 3.29 15.50 13.13
C ARG A 84 4.76 15.66 12.70
N THR A 85 5.68 15.15 13.51
CA THR A 85 7.12 15.16 13.22
C THR A 85 7.44 14.37 11.95
N SER A 86 6.83 13.20 11.78
CA SER A 86 6.99 12.39 10.57
C SER A 86 6.40 13.09 9.34
N GLY A 87 5.24 13.73 9.47
CA GLY A 87 4.61 14.49 8.37
C GLY A 87 5.47 15.67 7.92
N THR A 88 6.07 16.41 8.86
CA THR A 88 7.00 17.50 8.52
C THR A 88 8.21 16.96 7.77
N ARG A 89 8.84 15.86 8.22
CA ARG A 89 9.98 15.23 7.55
C ARG A 89 9.63 14.75 6.14
N ILE A 90 8.44 14.17 5.97
CA ILE A 90 7.95 13.75 4.64
C ILE A 90 7.81 14.96 3.72
N ALA A 91 7.20 16.04 4.21
CA ALA A 91 7.04 17.28 3.44
C ALA A 91 8.39 17.89 3.05
N ASP A 92 9.34 17.94 3.97
CA ASP A 92 10.70 18.45 3.73
C ASP A 92 11.45 17.61 2.69
N GLU A 93 11.30 16.28 2.73
CA GLU A 93 11.89 15.39 1.75
C GLU A 93 11.29 15.58 0.35
N LEU A 94 9.97 15.71 0.24
CA LEU A 94 9.29 15.97 -1.03
C LEU A 94 9.66 17.35 -1.60
N GLU A 95 9.81 18.36 -0.74
CA GLU A 95 10.26 19.69 -1.12
C GLU A 95 11.72 19.69 -1.60
N THR A 96 12.61 18.98 -0.90
CA THR A 96 14.01 18.78 -1.30
C THR A 96 14.14 18.13 -2.67
N ARG A 97 13.21 17.23 -3.03
CA ARG A 97 13.13 16.59 -4.36
C ARG A 97 12.53 17.51 -5.43
N GLY A 98 12.03 18.67 -5.05
CA GLY A 98 11.37 19.62 -5.94
C GLY A 98 9.96 19.18 -6.39
N TRP A 99 9.37 18.15 -5.78
CA TRP A 99 8.05 17.64 -6.15
C TRP A 99 6.90 18.35 -5.46
N VAL A 100 7.19 19.03 -4.36
CA VAL A 100 6.24 19.78 -3.53
C VAL A 100 6.78 21.14 -3.22
N CYS A 101 5.92 22.13 -3.09
CA CYS A 101 6.25 23.46 -2.58
C CYS A 101 5.30 23.84 -1.44
N ARG A 102 5.77 24.74 -0.58
CA ARG A 102 4.95 25.37 0.45
C ARG A 102 4.43 26.71 -0.05
N GLN A 103 3.12 26.85 -0.14
CA GLN A 103 2.46 28.10 -0.43
C GLN A 103 1.88 28.73 0.83
N GLY A 104 2.18 30.02 1.09
CA GLY A 104 1.56 30.77 2.16
C GLY A 104 0.08 31.00 1.86
N VAL A 105 -0.76 30.91 2.88
CA VAL A 105 -2.18 31.28 2.77
C VAL A 105 -2.29 32.79 2.94
N ALA A 106 -2.97 33.47 2.00
CA ALA A 106 -3.09 34.93 1.98
C ALA A 106 -3.70 35.51 3.27
N GLU A 107 -4.57 34.76 3.91
CA GLU A 107 -5.32 35.16 5.12
C GLU A 107 -4.55 34.89 6.42
N ASP A 108 -3.57 33.95 6.42
CA ASP A 108 -2.74 33.65 7.59
C ASP A 108 -1.30 33.31 7.15
N ARG A 109 -0.38 34.25 7.35
CA ARG A 109 1.05 34.09 7.05
C ARG A 109 1.75 32.96 7.81
N ARG A 110 1.11 32.39 8.83
CA ARG A 110 1.65 31.26 9.62
C ARG A 110 1.19 29.91 9.05
N CYS A 111 0.18 29.93 8.18
CA CYS A 111 -0.34 28.73 7.54
C CYS A 111 0.30 28.55 6.16
N HIS A 112 0.87 27.37 5.95
CA HIS A 112 1.39 26.96 4.65
C HIS A 112 0.63 25.72 4.17
N ARG A 113 0.31 25.71 2.87
CA ARG A 113 -0.22 24.53 2.19
C ARG A 113 0.87 23.88 1.36
N LEU A 114 0.93 22.57 1.39
CA LEU A 114 1.75 21.75 0.52
C LEU A 114 1.02 21.54 -0.80
N MET A 115 1.68 21.83 -1.89
CA MET A 115 1.14 21.65 -3.23
C MET A 115 2.14 20.93 -4.11
N LEU A 116 1.63 20.10 -5.03
CA LEU A 116 2.48 19.51 -6.07
C LEU A 116 3.01 20.61 -6.99
N THR A 117 4.30 20.54 -7.30
CA THR A 117 4.90 21.34 -8.37
C THR A 117 4.64 20.71 -9.73
N GLU A 118 4.90 21.44 -10.82
CA GLU A 118 4.87 20.87 -12.17
C GLU A 118 5.80 19.65 -12.29
N GLN A 119 6.97 19.69 -11.65
CA GLN A 119 7.89 18.56 -11.61
C GLN A 119 7.31 17.36 -10.87
N GLY A 120 6.62 17.57 -9.73
CA GLY A 120 5.93 16.52 -8.99
C GLY A 120 4.79 15.90 -9.79
N GLN A 121 4.02 16.72 -10.49
CA GLN A 121 2.94 16.27 -11.39
C GLN A 121 3.49 15.46 -12.56
N ALA A 122 4.56 15.94 -13.20
CA ALA A 122 5.21 15.23 -14.30
C ALA A 122 5.76 13.87 -13.84
N PHE A 123 6.42 13.83 -12.68
CA PHE A 123 6.91 12.60 -12.07
C PHE A 123 5.77 11.56 -11.84
N LEU A 124 4.66 12.01 -11.26
CA LEU A 124 3.51 11.13 -11.03
C LEU A 124 2.86 10.67 -12.35
N THR A 125 2.76 11.55 -13.33
CA THR A 125 2.22 11.23 -14.66
C THR A 125 2.99 10.13 -15.35
N ASP A 126 4.32 10.11 -15.21
CA ASP A 126 5.19 9.09 -15.77
C ASP A 126 5.19 7.79 -14.94
N MET A 127 5.21 7.90 -13.63
CA MET A 127 5.34 6.76 -12.70
C MET A 127 4.04 5.96 -12.54
N LEU A 128 2.88 6.61 -12.41
CA LEU A 128 1.61 5.94 -12.11
C LEU A 128 1.20 4.87 -13.14
N PRO A 129 1.40 5.06 -14.47
CA PRO A 129 1.11 4.00 -15.44
C PRO A 129 1.96 2.73 -15.21
N ARG A 130 3.22 2.87 -14.83
CA ARG A 130 4.11 1.74 -14.52
C ARG A 130 3.61 0.97 -13.30
N GLN A 131 3.23 1.67 -12.22
CA GLN A 131 2.66 1.05 -11.02
C GLN A 131 1.34 0.34 -11.33
N ARG A 132 0.48 0.95 -12.15
CA ARG A 132 -0.77 0.34 -12.59
C ARG A 132 -0.55 -0.95 -13.38
N ASN A 133 0.41 -0.96 -14.28
CA ASN A 133 0.71 -2.15 -15.09
C ASN A 133 1.22 -3.30 -14.21
N ARG A 134 2.09 -3.03 -13.25
CA ARG A 134 2.56 -4.04 -12.28
C ARG A 134 1.44 -4.64 -11.44
N LEU A 135 0.49 -3.82 -10.99
CA LEU A 135 -0.70 -4.32 -10.32
C LEU A 135 -1.57 -5.18 -11.24
N ARG A 136 -1.72 -4.78 -12.51
CA ARG A 136 -2.44 -5.58 -13.50
C ARG A 136 -1.82 -6.95 -13.71
N GLU A 137 -0.50 -7.04 -13.82
CA GLU A 137 0.24 -8.30 -13.99
C GLU A 137 -0.05 -9.30 -12.86
N ILE A 138 -0.16 -8.82 -11.61
CA ILE A 138 -0.50 -9.66 -10.46
C ILE A 138 -1.90 -10.26 -10.60
N TRP A 139 -2.88 -9.46 -11.09
CA TRP A 139 -4.28 -9.85 -11.13
C TRP A 139 -4.74 -10.39 -12.48
N GLN A 140 -3.92 -10.26 -13.54
CA GLN A 140 -4.24 -10.75 -14.89
C GLN A 140 -4.56 -12.25 -14.95
N PRO A 141 -3.89 -13.15 -14.18
CA PRO A 141 -4.22 -14.58 -14.23
C PRO A 141 -5.60 -14.95 -13.71
N PHE A 142 -6.28 -14.02 -13.02
CA PHE A 142 -7.59 -14.25 -12.41
C PHE A 142 -8.72 -13.75 -13.30
N SER A 143 -9.80 -14.52 -13.44
CA SER A 143 -11.03 -14.07 -14.10
C SER A 143 -11.70 -12.94 -13.30
N SER A 144 -12.67 -12.24 -13.89
CA SER A 144 -13.43 -11.21 -13.19
C SER A 144 -14.19 -11.80 -12.00
N GLU A 145 -14.78 -12.97 -12.19
CA GLU A 145 -15.55 -13.70 -11.17
C GLU A 145 -14.64 -14.11 -9.99
N GLU A 146 -13.44 -14.63 -10.29
CA GLU A 146 -12.47 -14.99 -9.26
C GLU A 146 -12.01 -13.77 -8.45
N ARG A 147 -11.78 -12.63 -9.10
CA ARG A 147 -11.43 -11.38 -8.41
C ARG A 147 -12.57 -10.88 -7.53
N GLU A 148 -13.81 -10.92 -8.00
CA GLU A 148 -14.99 -10.54 -7.21
C GLU A 148 -15.18 -11.46 -6.01
N GLN A 149 -15.04 -12.78 -6.20
CA GLN A 149 -15.10 -13.75 -5.11
C GLN A 149 -14.01 -13.51 -4.08
N PHE A 150 -12.78 -13.25 -4.51
CA PHE A 150 -11.66 -12.97 -3.63
C PHE A 150 -11.88 -11.70 -2.81
N MET A 151 -12.32 -10.60 -3.44
CA MET A 151 -12.67 -9.36 -2.74
C MET A 151 -13.77 -9.57 -1.70
N ARG A 152 -14.80 -10.35 -2.03
CA ARG A 152 -15.90 -10.67 -1.09
C ARG A 152 -15.38 -11.44 0.12
N LEU A 153 -14.53 -12.44 -0.10
CA LEU A 153 -13.96 -13.26 0.98
C LEU A 153 -13.02 -12.44 1.87
N LEU A 154 -12.18 -11.59 1.29
CA LEU A 154 -11.31 -10.71 2.07
C LEU A 154 -12.11 -9.73 2.95
N ARG A 155 -13.19 -9.12 2.41
CA ARG A 155 -14.06 -8.24 3.21
C ARG A 155 -14.65 -8.99 4.40
N LYS A 156 -15.15 -10.22 4.17
CA LYS A 156 -15.68 -11.05 5.26
C LYS A 156 -14.63 -11.39 6.32
N VAL A 157 -13.38 -11.63 5.92
CA VAL A 157 -12.27 -11.84 6.88
C VAL A 157 -12.03 -10.58 7.71
N LEU A 158 -12.01 -9.41 7.09
CA LEU A 158 -11.81 -8.13 7.79
C LEU A 158 -12.95 -7.79 8.76
N GLU A 159 -14.18 -8.15 8.42
CA GLU A 159 -15.35 -7.93 9.29
C GLU A 159 -15.33 -8.77 10.57
N VAL A 160 -14.71 -9.96 10.55
CA VAL A 160 -14.64 -10.86 11.72
C VAL A 160 -13.35 -10.71 12.53
N MET A 161 -12.37 -10.00 12.01
CA MET A 161 -11.13 -9.69 12.73
C MET A 161 -11.28 -8.39 13.51
N PRO A 162 -10.99 -8.35 14.83
CA PRO A 162 -10.98 -7.09 15.59
C PRO A 162 -9.88 -6.15 15.07
N GLU A 163 -10.13 -4.83 15.21
CA GLU A 163 -9.14 -3.77 14.96
C GLU A 163 -7.98 -3.81 15.97
#